data_e1f45704cf05ef639912fad61b4927be
#
_entry.id   e1f45704cf05ef639912fad61b4927be
#
_cell.length_a   1.000
_cell.length_b   1.000
_cell.length_c   1.000
_cell.angle_alpha   90.00
_cell.angle_beta   90.00
_cell.angle_gamma   90.00
#
_symmetry.space_group_name_H-M   'P 1'
#
loop_
_entity.id
_entity.type
_entity.pdbx_description
1 polymer ?
#
loop_
_entity_poly.entity_id
_entity_poly.type
_entity_poly.pdbx_seq_one_letter_code
_entity_poly.pdbx_strand_id
1 'polypeptide(L)'
;MTEMKRIIAICAAILALAACGQKNLAPDQLAPKADKSQQPRVLITTDLEVDDMNGLLLSLLYADHYDIAGIVWTAGMFHFSGDGGLHTLGQITPHFRCNAQHCEHRVKTAADLTEYRPVDPTWLDRVLEYYEEDYKFLSQNNPNYPTPDYLRSITKVGNIEFEGDYRFETEGSRFIEQIILDDDMRPLVIQHWGGINTTVRALYSIYERYHGTPEWDAVLEKVVAKVRLGGSGEDNCRADSKIDEMFPGLQSGGYGFGFFSYGSFFSASKNGPRPAAEELQPYLHAPWNLEAFKLNHGKLTSEIWLMAEGRAIYGEPIIYNYGLIDYMDWGESARQGWGPENLKTYPRADYDRYSWAFCQFGCAGFIDIGLRSDVNNRGNNHYTIVMWEELAARADWTIMEPKDCNHAPIVTADALDLTAAAGETVTLSGKASDPDGDKLTATWYVPASACTYMEGKAEGLNVSSESGWNTKFTVPADAKIGDKLVVNLEVRDQAERPMTRFAQFVITVS
;
A
#
# COMPACT_ATOMS: atom_id res chain seq x y z
N MET A 1 -8.64 8.42 60.95
CA MET A 1 -7.28 7.86 60.66
C MET A 1 -7.31 6.45 60.07
N THR A 2 -8.35 5.67 60.26
CA THR A 2 -8.45 4.27 59.81
C THR A 2 -8.92 4.14 58.36
N GLU A 3 -9.79 5.01 57.84
CA GLU A 3 -10.30 4.97 56.47
C GLU A 3 -9.29 5.52 55.44
N MET A 4 -8.58 6.57 55.80
CA MET A 4 -7.54 7.15 54.91
C MET A 4 -6.37 6.21 54.69
N LYS A 5 -6.04 5.34 55.69
CA LYS A 5 -5.04 4.27 55.52
C LYS A 5 -5.54 3.12 54.64
N ARG A 6 -6.86 2.86 54.60
CA ARG A 6 -7.45 1.86 53.68
C ARG A 6 -7.45 2.35 52.23
N ILE A 7 -7.75 3.61 51.98
CA ILE A 7 -7.73 4.19 50.64
C ILE A 7 -6.28 4.23 50.09
N ILE A 8 -5.31 4.60 50.92
CA ILE A 8 -3.90 4.60 50.51
C ILE A 8 -3.39 3.17 50.24
N ALA A 9 -3.85 2.16 50.97
CA ALA A 9 -3.48 0.77 50.77
C ALA A 9 -4.15 0.19 49.48
N ILE A 10 -5.37 0.63 49.13
CA ILE A 10 -6.05 0.21 47.92
C ILE A 10 -5.42 0.89 46.67
N CYS A 11 -5.07 2.18 46.75
CA CYS A 11 -4.31 2.86 45.70
C CYS A 11 -2.90 2.30 45.52
N ALA A 12 -2.22 1.90 46.60
CA ALA A 12 -0.90 1.24 46.51
C ALA A 12 -0.99 -0.19 45.98
N ALA A 13 -2.09 -0.91 46.21
CA ALA A 13 -2.32 -2.24 45.65
C ALA A 13 -2.74 -2.18 44.18
N ILE A 14 -3.43 -1.15 43.72
CA ILE A 14 -3.78 -0.93 42.33
C ILE A 14 -2.53 -0.48 41.53
N LEU A 15 -1.63 0.32 42.14
CA LEU A 15 -0.32 0.67 41.57
C LEU A 15 0.69 -0.50 41.58
N ALA A 16 0.53 -1.47 42.46
CA ALA A 16 1.39 -2.65 42.50
C ALA A 16 0.92 -3.79 41.57
N LEU A 17 -0.32 -3.76 41.11
CA LEU A 17 -0.83 -4.70 40.11
C LEU A 17 -0.61 -4.22 38.64
N ALA A 18 -0.28 -2.95 38.45
CA ALA A 18 0.17 -2.38 37.16
C ALA A 18 1.69 -2.54 36.92
N ALA A 19 2.45 -3.03 37.91
CA ALA A 19 3.87 -3.38 37.78
C ALA A 19 4.05 -4.89 37.49
N CYS A 20 3.20 -5.46 36.60
CA CYS A 20 3.51 -6.73 35.96
C CYS A 20 4.48 -6.42 34.84
N GLY A 21 5.75 -6.70 35.06
CA GLY A 21 6.95 -6.32 34.34
C GLY A 21 6.77 -6.19 32.81
N GLN A 22 6.64 -4.98 32.36
CA GLN A 22 6.96 -4.67 30.97
C GLN A 22 8.41 -5.06 30.74
N LYS A 23 8.61 -6.08 29.93
CA LYS A 23 9.94 -6.49 29.51
C LYS A 23 10.43 -5.41 28.54
N ASN A 24 11.55 -4.76 28.85
CA ASN A 24 12.29 -3.99 27.84
C ASN A 24 12.81 -5.00 26.82
N LEU A 25 12.02 -5.30 25.80
CA LEU A 25 12.41 -6.16 24.70
C LEU A 25 13.36 -5.39 23.78
N ALA A 26 14.35 -6.09 23.27
CA ALA A 26 15.20 -5.53 22.22
C ALA A 26 14.37 -5.42 20.90
N PRO A 27 14.67 -4.48 20.01
CA PRO A 27 13.89 -4.27 18.77
C PRO A 27 13.70 -5.53 17.93
N ASP A 28 14.69 -6.42 17.87
CA ASP A 28 14.61 -7.71 17.16
C ASP A 28 13.68 -8.74 17.85
N GLN A 29 13.26 -8.48 19.07
CA GLN A 29 12.25 -9.29 19.78
C GLN A 29 10.84 -8.74 19.57
N LEU A 30 10.70 -7.46 19.19
CA LEU A 30 9.43 -6.81 18.88
C LEU A 30 8.97 -7.14 17.47
N ALA A 31 9.90 -7.15 16.52
CA ALA A 31 9.63 -7.53 15.14
C ALA A 31 10.78 -8.40 14.62
N PRO A 32 10.49 -9.56 14.01
CA PRO A 32 11.52 -10.38 13.36
C PRO A 32 12.23 -9.54 12.28
N LYS A 33 13.54 -9.77 12.15
CA LYS A 33 14.29 -9.16 11.05
C LYS A 33 13.70 -9.64 9.73
N ALA A 34 13.32 -8.70 8.88
CA ALA A 34 12.76 -9.01 7.59
C ALA A 34 13.80 -9.70 6.69
N ASP A 35 13.39 -10.78 6.06
CA ASP A 35 14.14 -11.36 4.96
C ASP A 35 13.81 -10.56 3.69
N LYS A 36 14.70 -9.65 3.32
CA LYS A 36 14.51 -8.81 2.13
C LYS A 36 14.29 -9.63 0.86
N SER A 37 14.79 -10.86 0.79
CA SER A 37 14.54 -11.75 -0.35
C SER A 37 13.06 -12.14 -0.48
N GLN A 38 12.30 -12.02 0.60
CA GLN A 38 10.87 -12.30 0.66
C GLN A 38 10.01 -11.03 0.59
N GLN A 39 10.63 -9.88 0.73
CA GLN A 39 9.94 -8.60 0.60
C GLN A 39 9.84 -8.20 -0.88
N PRO A 40 8.76 -7.61 -1.25
CA PRO A 40 8.59 -7.03 -2.55
C PRO A 40 9.44 -5.78 -2.72
N ARG A 41 9.91 -5.55 -3.94
CA ARG A 41 10.56 -4.31 -4.32
C ARG A 41 9.53 -3.36 -4.90
N VAL A 42 9.46 -2.17 -4.34
CA VAL A 42 8.50 -1.15 -4.76
C VAL A 42 9.24 0.10 -5.17
N LEU A 43 8.92 0.60 -6.36
CA LEU A 43 9.32 1.92 -6.81
C LEU A 43 8.05 2.76 -6.94
N ILE A 44 8.03 3.91 -6.29
CA ILE A 44 6.90 4.83 -6.30
C ILE A 44 7.22 5.96 -7.27
N THR A 45 6.34 6.22 -8.24
CA THR A 45 6.33 7.47 -8.98
C THR A 45 5.12 8.30 -8.54
N THR A 46 5.30 9.58 -8.30
CA THR A 46 4.29 10.47 -7.71
C THR A 46 4.34 11.84 -8.39
N ASP A 47 3.20 12.43 -8.67
CA ASP A 47 3.12 13.82 -9.14
C ASP A 47 2.91 14.82 -7.99
N LEU A 48 2.91 14.28 -6.75
CA LEU A 48 2.77 15.04 -5.51
C LEU A 48 1.42 15.75 -5.38
N GLU A 49 0.36 15.19 -5.94
CA GLU A 49 -0.99 15.62 -5.60
C GLU A 49 -1.26 15.39 -4.09
N VAL A 50 -2.31 15.96 -3.55
CA VAL A 50 -2.54 15.94 -2.11
C VAL A 50 -2.77 14.54 -1.55
N ASP A 51 -3.41 13.68 -2.30
CA ASP A 51 -3.58 12.28 -1.93
C ASP A 51 -2.27 11.49 -2.06
N ASP A 52 -1.41 11.83 -3.01
CA ASP A 52 -0.04 11.33 -3.11
C ASP A 52 0.80 11.75 -1.91
N MET A 53 0.68 12.99 -1.48
CA MET A 53 1.36 13.50 -0.29
C MET A 53 0.96 12.71 0.96
N ASN A 54 -0.35 12.50 1.17
CA ASN A 54 -0.86 11.65 2.23
C ASN A 54 -0.40 10.19 2.05
N GLY A 55 -0.50 9.68 0.82
CA GLY A 55 -0.04 8.34 0.47
C GLY A 55 1.44 8.13 0.78
N LEU A 56 2.29 9.12 0.51
CA LEU A 56 3.72 9.04 0.79
C LEU A 56 4.01 9.04 2.30
N LEU A 57 3.37 9.92 3.07
CA LEU A 57 3.48 9.93 4.53
C LEU A 57 3.11 8.57 5.14
N LEU A 58 1.99 8.00 4.70
CA LEU A 58 1.54 6.68 5.14
C LEU A 58 2.47 5.56 4.67
N SER A 59 2.94 5.61 3.43
CA SER A 59 3.88 4.61 2.89
C SER A 59 5.19 4.60 3.67
N LEU A 60 5.67 5.75 4.11
CA LEU A 60 6.86 5.85 4.96
C LEU A 60 6.60 5.35 6.39
N LEU A 61 5.39 5.54 6.92
CA LEU A 61 5.00 4.96 8.20
C LEU A 61 4.98 3.41 8.17
N TYR A 62 4.81 2.81 6.98
CA TYR A 62 4.83 1.37 6.75
C TYR A 62 6.08 0.89 6.00
N ALA A 63 7.14 1.69 5.97
CA ALA A 63 8.35 1.38 5.22
C ALA A 63 9.13 0.14 5.70
N ASP A 64 8.75 -0.42 6.83
CA ASP A 64 9.26 -1.70 7.36
C ASP A 64 8.67 -2.94 6.66
N HIS A 65 7.55 -2.80 5.94
CA HIS A 65 6.83 -3.92 5.32
C HIS A 65 7.33 -4.33 3.95
N TYR A 66 8.01 -3.44 3.22
CA TYR A 66 8.45 -3.68 1.85
C TYR A 66 9.81 -3.02 1.58
N ASP A 67 10.44 -3.44 0.49
CA ASP A 67 11.74 -2.90 0.08
C ASP A 67 11.51 -1.72 -0.89
N ILE A 68 11.55 -0.48 -0.37
CA ILE A 68 11.40 0.71 -1.20
C ILE A 68 12.65 0.83 -2.07
N ALA A 69 12.50 0.57 -3.37
CA ALA A 69 13.58 0.64 -4.34
C ALA A 69 13.78 2.05 -4.92
N GLY A 70 12.75 2.89 -4.86
CA GLY A 70 12.85 4.27 -5.34
C GLY A 70 11.60 5.09 -5.06
N ILE A 71 11.79 6.42 -4.98
CA ILE A 71 10.73 7.43 -4.94
C ILE A 71 11.08 8.45 -6.02
N VAL A 72 10.22 8.59 -7.03
CA VAL A 72 10.52 9.43 -8.19
C VAL A 72 9.38 10.42 -8.45
N TRP A 73 9.70 11.69 -8.43
CA TRP A 73 8.76 12.74 -8.79
C TRP A 73 8.56 12.75 -10.31
N THR A 74 7.31 12.70 -10.76
CA THR A 74 6.89 12.67 -12.16
C THR A 74 5.84 13.75 -12.42
N ALA A 75 5.38 13.92 -13.64
CA ALA A 75 4.18 14.70 -13.94
C ALA A 75 2.94 13.79 -13.97
N GLY A 76 1.79 14.37 -13.72
CA GLY A 76 0.48 13.75 -13.89
C GLY A 76 -0.46 14.62 -14.71
N MET A 77 -1.67 14.14 -14.92
CA MET A 77 -2.73 14.86 -15.65
C MET A 77 -3.11 16.17 -14.94
N PHE A 78 -2.98 16.19 -13.61
CA PHE A 78 -3.39 17.33 -12.79
C PHE A 78 -2.21 18.19 -12.31
N HIS A 79 -0.98 17.68 -12.41
CA HIS A 79 0.21 18.33 -11.88
C HIS A 79 1.37 18.23 -12.84
N PHE A 80 1.79 19.39 -13.37
CA PHE A 80 3.04 19.52 -14.13
C PHE A 80 3.62 20.93 -14.03
N SER A 81 4.94 21.02 -14.00
CA SER A 81 5.66 22.25 -13.69
C SER A 81 5.83 23.19 -14.88
N GLY A 82 5.64 22.70 -16.11
CA GLY A 82 5.99 23.42 -17.32
C GLY A 82 7.50 23.59 -17.51
N ASP A 83 7.87 24.24 -18.59
CA ASP A 83 9.26 24.53 -18.98
C ASP A 83 9.59 26.04 -18.94
N GLY A 84 8.97 26.74 -18.03
CA GLY A 84 9.13 28.18 -17.89
C GLY A 84 8.33 29.00 -18.92
N GLY A 85 7.30 28.41 -19.49
CA GLY A 85 6.41 29.06 -20.45
C GLY A 85 6.93 29.07 -21.90
N LEU A 86 7.92 28.26 -22.22
CA LEU A 86 8.45 28.14 -23.58
C LEU A 86 7.48 27.39 -24.50
N HIS A 87 6.78 26.41 -23.96
CA HIS A 87 5.79 25.62 -24.71
C HIS A 87 4.49 25.49 -23.94
N THR A 88 3.47 25.03 -24.63
CA THR A 88 2.19 24.64 -24.05
C THR A 88 2.04 23.12 -24.05
N LEU A 89 1.16 22.60 -23.19
CA LEU A 89 0.87 21.17 -23.11
C LEU A 89 0.52 20.57 -24.49
N GLY A 90 -0.33 21.24 -25.26
CA GLY A 90 -0.74 20.78 -26.58
C GLY A 90 0.38 20.77 -27.64
N GLN A 91 1.44 21.57 -27.44
CA GLN A 91 2.63 21.55 -28.30
C GLN A 91 3.56 20.37 -27.99
N ILE A 92 3.60 19.95 -26.74
CA ILE A 92 4.50 18.89 -26.26
C ILE A 92 3.84 17.51 -26.33
N THR A 93 2.63 17.39 -25.79
CA THR A 93 1.86 16.14 -25.71
C THR A 93 0.49 16.33 -26.34
N PRO A 94 0.36 16.17 -27.67
CA PRO A 94 -0.90 16.43 -28.37
C PRO A 94 -2.06 15.50 -27.96
N HIS A 95 -1.75 14.36 -27.31
CA HIS A 95 -2.73 13.41 -26.83
C HIS A 95 -2.88 13.46 -25.30
N PHE A 96 -2.67 14.61 -24.70
CA PHE A 96 -2.82 14.81 -23.26
C PHE A 96 -4.23 14.43 -22.76
N ARG A 97 -4.30 14.06 -21.49
CA ARG A 97 -5.56 13.73 -20.80
C ARG A 97 -6.09 14.84 -19.93
N CYS A 98 -5.26 15.83 -19.59
CA CYS A 98 -5.69 16.96 -18.80
C CYS A 98 -7.04 17.47 -19.28
N ASN A 99 -8.06 17.35 -18.46
CA ASN A 99 -9.43 17.59 -18.81
C ASN A 99 -9.87 18.97 -18.29
N ALA A 100 -10.23 19.88 -19.19
CA ALA A 100 -10.71 21.20 -18.83
C ALA A 100 -11.97 21.18 -17.95
N GLN A 101 -12.73 20.07 -17.91
CA GLN A 101 -13.86 19.92 -16.99
C GLN A 101 -13.44 19.71 -15.55
N HIS A 102 -12.27 19.09 -15.33
CA HIS A 102 -11.68 18.95 -14.00
C HIS A 102 -10.86 20.19 -13.62
N CYS A 103 -10.40 20.93 -14.62
CA CYS A 103 -9.72 22.19 -14.44
C CYS A 103 -10.69 23.36 -14.15
N GLU A 104 -11.83 23.07 -13.58
CA GLU A 104 -12.94 24.01 -13.37
C GLU A 104 -12.51 25.47 -13.23
N HIS A 105 -13.02 26.33 -14.07
CA HIS A 105 -13.00 27.78 -13.96
C HIS A 105 -11.73 28.54 -14.40
N ARG A 106 -10.58 27.93 -14.71
CA ARG A 106 -9.34 28.70 -14.88
C ARG A 106 -8.74 28.67 -16.26
N VAL A 107 -9.09 27.72 -17.10
CA VAL A 107 -8.43 27.55 -18.39
C VAL A 107 -9.43 27.40 -19.53
N LYS A 108 -9.25 28.16 -20.58
CA LYS A 108 -10.13 28.08 -21.75
C LYS A 108 -9.95 26.77 -22.53
N THR A 109 -8.72 26.27 -22.60
CA THR A 109 -8.40 24.94 -23.13
C THR A 109 -7.19 24.39 -22.39
N ALA A 110 -7.14 23.10 -22.12
CA ALA A 110 -5.97 22.48 -21.49
C ALA A 110 -4.72 22.53 -22.41
N ALA A 111 -4.93 22.55 -23.72
CA ALA A 111 -3.84 22.63 -24.70
C ALA A 111 -2.97 23.90 -24.55
N ASP A 112 -3.55 24.97 -24.05
CA ASP A 112 -2.85 26.26 -23.89
C ASP A 112 -2.12 26.38 -22.53
N LEU A 113 -2.20 25.35 -21.67
CA LEU A 113 -1.50 25.35 -20.39
C LEU A 113 0.01 25.29 -20.60
N THR A 114 0.73 26.18 -19.93
CA THR A 114 2.20 26.16 -19.85
C THR A 114 2.69 25.48 -18.59
N GLU A 115 1.86 25.37 -17.57
CA GLU A 115 2.01 24.67 -16.30
C GLU A 115 0.62 24.38 -15.72
N TYR A 116 0.50 23.41 -14.85
CA TYR A 116 -0.78 23.15 -14.18
C TYR A 116 -0.56 22.66 -12.74
N ARG A 117 -1.13 23.39 -11.78
CA ARG A 117 -1.01 23.10 -10.34
C ARG A 117 0.43 22.74 -9.95
N PRO A 118 1.44 23.55 -10.28
CA PRO A 118 2.83 23.21 -10.01
C PRO A 118 3.04 23.00 -8.51
N VAL A 119 3.67 21.90 -8.17
CA VAL A 119 3.91 21.52 -6.79
C VAL A 119 5.17 22.19 -6.27
N ASP A 120 5.18 22.52 -4.98
CA ASP A 120 6.36 23.02 -4.28
C ASP A 120 7.50 21.98 -4.37
N PRO A 121 8.63 22.31 -5.04
CA PRO A 121 9.72 21.36 -5.26
C PRO A 121 10.40 20.89 -3.97
N THR A 122 10.20 21.61 -2.86
CA THR A 122 10.76 21.21 -1.55
C THR A 122 9.90 20.18 -0.81
N TRP A 123 8.76 19.77 -1.38
CA TRP A 123 7.83 18.89 -0.68
C TRP A 123 8.41 17.50 -0.38
N LEU A 124 9.14 16.92 -1.34
CA LEU A 124 9.80 15.62 -1.10
C LEU A 124 10.85 15.71 0.01
N ASP A 125 11.65 16.79 0.02
CA ASP A 125 12.65 17.01 1.07
C ASP A 125 11.97 17.11 2.45
N ARG A 126 10.85 17.85 2.53
CA ARG A 126 10.09 17.98 3.79
C ARG A 126 9.52 16.65 4.28
N VAL A 127 8.99 15.81 3.39
CA VAL A 127 8.50 14.49 3.78
C VAL A 127 9.63 13.62 4.33
N LEU A 128 10.81 13.68 3.72
CA LEU A 128 11.98 12.95 4.23
C LEU A 128 12.50 13.51 5.54
N GLU A 129 12.41 14.84 5.77
CA GLU A 129 12.67 15.46 7.07
C GLU A 129 11.68 14.98 8.13
N TYR A 130 10.39 14.90 7.82
CA TYR A 130 9.38 14.35 8.74
C TYR A 130 9.68 12.89 9.12
N TYR A 131 10.07 12.08 8.13
CA TYR A 131 10.50 10.72 8.42
C TYR A 131 11.73 10.66 9.33
N GLU A 132 12.72 11.51 9.09
CA GLU A 132 13.94 11.56 9.90
C GLU A 132 13.65 11.97 11.36
N GLU A 133 12.73 12.92 11.58
CA GLU A 133 12.30 13.31 12.92
C GLU A 133 11.68 12.12 13.67
N ASP A 134 10.83 11.33 13.01
CA ASP A 134 10.11 10.20 13.61
C ASP A 134 10.96 8.92 13.67
N TYR A 135 11.99 8.79 12.82
CA TYR A 135 12.80 7.59 12.66
C TYR A 135 13.41 7.08 13.95
N LYS A 136 13.78 7.98 14.86
CA LYS A 136 14.35 7.61 16.17
C LYS A 136 13.47 6.63 16.92
N PHE A 137 12.16 6.86 16.91
CA PHE A 137 11.21 6.00 17.62
C PHE A 137 10.75 4.83 16.74
N LEU A 138 10.49 5.08 15.46
CA LEU A 138 10.11 4.03 14.51
C LEU A 138 11.13 2.88 14.49
N SER A 139 12.42 3.18 14.40
CA SER A 139 13.48 2.17 14.34
C SER A 139 13.69 1.41 15.66
N GLN A 140 13.25 1.96 16.79
CA GLN A 140 13.24 1.26 18.05
C GLN A 140 12.05 0.30 18.17
N ASN A 141 10.90 0.67 17.62
CA ASN A 141 9.70 -0.17 17.59
C ASN A 141 9.81 -1.28 16.55
N ASN A 142 10.46 -1.01 15.40
CA ASN A 142 10.72 -2.03 14.40
C ASN A 142 12.09 -1.79 13.71
N PRO A 143 13.07 -2.70 13.82
CA PRO A 143 14.40 -2.52 13.26
C PRO A 143 14.44 -2.62 11.71
N ASN A 144 13.32 -2.91 11.06
CA ASN A 144 13.24 -3.05 9.61
C ASN A 144 13.00 -1.73 8.89
N TYR A 145 12.75 -0.64 9.60
CA TYR A 145 12.64 0.69 8.99
C TYR A 145 13.92 1.09 8.26
N PRO A 146 13.85 1.53 6.99
CA PRO A 146 15.01 2.01 6.26
C PRO A 146 15.58 3.29 6.91
N THR A 147 16.90 3.52 6.76
CA THR A 147 17.49 4.75 7.27
C THR A 147 17.07 5.97 6.45
N PRO A 148 16.97 7.16 7.05
CA PRO A 148 16.67 8.40 6.32
C PRO A 148 17.64 8.66 5.17
N ASP A 149 18.96 8.40 5.37
CA ASP A 149 19.97 8.54 4.32
C ASP A 149 19.71 7.62 3.13
N TYR A 150 19.28 6.39 3.40
CA TYR A 150 18.88 5.47 2.32
C TYR A 150 17.72 6.05 1.50
N LEU A 151 16.66 6.50 2.16
CA LEU A 151 15.49 7.07 1.48
C LEU A 151 15.87 8.30 0.63
N ARG A 152 16.72 9.18 1.16
CA ARG A 152 17.24 10.32 0.37
C ARG A 152 18.02 9.86 -0.85
N SER A 153 18.83 8.81 -0.72
CA SER A 153 19.65 8.31 -1.82
C SER A 153 18.83 7.77 -3.00
N ILE A 154 17.63 7.26 -2.72
CA ILE A 154 16.73 6.67 -3.72
C ILE A 154 15.60 7.61 -4.18
N THR A 155 15.59 8.85 -3.71
CA THR A 155 14.62 9.87 -4.12
C THR A 155 15.18 10.69 -5.27
N LYS A 156 14.44 10.79 -6.39
CA LYS A 156 14.89 11.39 -7.64
C LYS A 156 13.79 12.23 -8.29
N VAL A 157 14.25 13.21 -9.10
CA VAL A 157 13.35 13.99 -9.96
C VAL A 157 13.31 13.37 -11.35
N GLY A 158 12.11 13.07 -11.82
CA GLY A 158 11.82 12.50 -13.11
C GLY A 158 11.37 13.54 -14.15
N ASN A 159 10.47 13.14 -15.03
CA ASN A 159 9.90 13.99 -16.07
C ASN A 159 8.69 14.75 -15.51
N ILE A 160 8.91 15.98 -15.05
CA ILE A 160 7.91 16.81 -14.35
C ILE A 160 7.36 17.97 -15.18
N GLU A 161 7.93 18.23 -16.36
CA GLU A 161 7.60 19.45 -17.12
C GLU A 161 6.20 19.42 -17.71
N PHE A 162 5.78 18.31 -18.33
CA PHE A 162 4.47 18.16 -18.91
C PHE A 162 3.91 16.75 -18.71
N GLU A 163 2.60 16.66 -18.60
CA GLU A 163 1.87 15.40 -18.64
C GLU A 163 2.28 14.57 -19.87
N GLY A 164 2.61 13.30 -19.68
CA GLY A 164 2.92 12.38 -20.77
C GLY A 164 4.22 12.66 -21.53
N ASP A 165 5.03 13.59 -21.07
CA ASP A 165 6.30 13.91 -21.72
C ASP A 165 7.41 12.92 -21.33
N TYR A 166 7.87 12.15 -22.32
CA TYR A 166 8.98 11.21 -22.19
C TYR A 166 10.13 11.49 -23.17
N ARG A 167 10.21 12.71 -23.74
CA ARG A 167 11.19 13.05 -24.79
C ARG A 167 12.62 12.99 -24.31
N PHE A 168 12.88 13.33 -23.06
CA PHE A 168 14.23 13.49 -22.54
C PHE A 168 14.48 12.60 -21.33
N GLU A 169 15.71 12.08 -21.23
CA GLU A 169 16.18 11.42 -20.02
C GLU A 169 16.34 12.40 -18.87
N THR A 170 15.89 11.99 -17.71
CA THR A 170 16.05 12.72 -16.45
C THR A 170 16.87 11.89 -15.46
N GLU A 171 17.21 12.46 -14.29
CA GLU A 171 17.83 11.69 -13.22
C GLU A 171 16.93 10.52 -12.79
N GLY A 172 15.62 10.79 -12.63
CA GLY A 172 14.64 9.78 -12.26
C GLY A 172 14.49 8.67 -13.29
N SER A 173 14.41 9.00 -14.59
CA SER A 173 14.27 7.96 -15.62
C SER A 173 15.52 7.08 -15.73
N ARG A 174 16.72 7.64 -15.62
CA ARG A 174 17.97 6.86 -15.57
C ARG A 174 18.05 5.99 -14.32
N PHE A 175 17.57 6.48 -13.19
CA PHE A 175 17.52 5.72 -11.95
C PHE A 175 16.55 4.53 -12.06
N ILE A 176 15.36 4.73 -12.64
CA ILE A 176 14.42 3.64 -12.92
C ILE A 176 15.05 2.60 -13.86
N GLU A 177 15.71 3.05 -14.93
CA GLU A 177 16.43 2.17 -15.85
C GLU A 177 17.47 1.32 -15.12
N GLN A 178 18.28 1.91 -14.25
CA GLN A 178 19.29 1.20 -13.47
C GLN A 178 18.68 0.11 -12.58
N ILE A 179 17.57 0.39 -11.92
CA ILE A 179 16.87 -0.58 -11.06
C ILE A 179 16.24 -1.70 -11.90
N ILE A 180 15.68 -1.39 -13.05
CA ILE A 180 15.14 -2.41 -13.97
C ILE A 180 16.24 -3.36 -14.43
N LEU A 181 17.42 -2.84 -14.74
CA LEU A 181 18.54 -3.62 -15.29
C LEU A 181 19.46 -4.24 -14.24
N ASP A 182 19.31 -3.94 -12.96
CA ASP A 182 20.14 -4.53 -11.92
C ASP A 182 19.99 -6.07 -11.83
N ASP A 183 20.84 -6.72 -11.05
CA ASP A 183 20.87 -8.18 -10.95
C ASP A 183 19.87 -8.76 -9.94
N ASP A 184 19.12 -7.91 -9.25
CA ASP A 184 18.06 -8.36 -8.34
C ASP A 184 16.80 -8.70 -9.14
N MET A 185 16.56 -10.00 -9.30
CA MET A 185 15.46 -10.54 -10.11
C MET A 185 14.12 -10.65 -9.36
N ARG A 186 14.06 -10.17 -8.12
CA ARG A 186 12.76 -10.06 -7.44
C ARG A 186 11.82 -9.18 -8.26
N PRO A 187 10.51 -9.47 -8.27
CA PRO A 187 9.55 -8.58 -8.92
C PRO A 187 9.70 -7.14 -8.44
N LEU A 188 9.79 -6.22 -9.39
CA LEU A 188 9.82 -4.78 -9.17
C LEU A 188 8.45 -4.21 -9.51
N VAL A 189 7.69 -3.86 -8.50
CA VAL A 189 6.40 -3.19 -8.66
C VAL A 189 6.66 -1.69 -8.78
N ILE A 190 6.39 -1.13 -9.95
CA ILE A 190 6.45 0.32 -10.16
C ILE A 190 5.04 0.85 -10.01
N GLN A 191 4.80 1.57 -8.92
CA GLN A 191 3.51 2.20 -8.62
C GLN A 191 3.46 3.59 -9.26
N HIS A 192 2.47 3.83 -10.10
CA HIS A 192 2.26 5.12 -10.73
C HIS A 192 1.11 5.83 -10.02
N TRP A 193 1.44 6.82 -9.23
CA TRP A 193 0.47 7.64 -8.50
C TRP A 193 0.01 8.86 -9.31
N GLY A 194 0.80 9.24 -10.30
CA GLY A 194 0.49 10.21 -11.33
C GLY A 194 0.69 9.62 -12.71
N GLY A 195 1.36 10.34 -13.59
CA GLY A 195 1.70 9.87 -14.92
C GLY A 195 2.73 8.75 -14.96
N ILE A 196 2.74 8.01 -16.03
CA ILE A 196 3.72 6.92 -16.28
C ILE A 196 4.94 7.41 -17.10
N ASN A 197 4.97 8.67 -17.51
CA ASN A 197 5.92 9.22 -18.47
C ASN A 197 7.40 8.97 -18.09
N THR A 198 7.79 9.09 -16.83
CA THR A 198 9.17 8.84 -16.39
C THR A 198 9.55 7.36 -16.52
N THR A 199 8.64 6.44 -16.17
CA THR A 199 8.84 5.00 -16.38
C THR A 199 8.90 4.64 -17.87
N VAL A 200 8.05 5.26 -18.68
CA VAL A 200 8.09 5.10 -20.14
C VAL A 200 9.42 5.58 -20.69
N ARG A 201 9.95 6.73 -20.23
CA ARG A 201 11.27 7.19 -20.65
C ARG A 201 12.37 6.19 -20.32
N ALA A 202 12.34 5.61 -19.12
CA ALA A 202 13.30 4.57 -18.72
C ALA A 202 13.24 3.34 -19.64
N LEU A 203 12.06 2.81 -19.87
CA LEU A 203 11.85 1.68 -20.79
C LEU A 203 12.26 2.03 -22.23
N TYR A 204 11.93 3.22 -22.67
CA TYR A 204 12.31 3.69 -24.01
C TYR A 204 13.85 3.78 -24.15
N SER A 205 14.57 4.25 -23.12
CA SER A 205 16.03 4.27 -23.10
C SER A 205 16.64 2.87 -23.17
N ILE A 206 16.04 1.90 -22.47
CA ILE A 206 16.45 0.49 -22.58
C ILE A 206 16.26 -0.02 -24.02
N TYR A 207 15.12 0.26 -24.62
CA TYR A 207 14.83 -0.14 -25.98
C TYR A 207 15.82 0.50 -26.97
N GLU A 208 16.03 1.81 -26.92
CA GLU A 208 16.97 2.54 -27.79
C GLU A 208 18.41 1.98 -27.70
N ARG A 209 18.82 1.56 -26.50
CA ARG A 209 20.17 1.06 -26.25
C ARG A 209 20.40 -0.38 -26.70
N TYR A 210 19.41 -1.24 -26.52
CA TYR A 210 19.61 -2.69 -26.67
C TYR A 210 18.87 -3.30 -27.87
N HIS A 211 17.78 -2.70 -28.35
CA HIS A 211 17.05 -3.27 -29.47
C HIS A 211 17.93 -3.37 -30.73
N GLY A 212 17.92 -4.55 -31.33
CA GLY A 212 18.75 -4.82 -32.50
C GLY A 212 20.21 -5.19 -32.16
N THR A 213 20.60 -5.27 -30.91
CA THR A 213 21.89 -5.76 -30.45
C THR A 213 21.80 -7.26 -30.09
N PRO A 214 22.93 -7.96 -29.97
CA PRO A 214 22.95 -9.37 -29.53
C PRO A 214 22.40 -9.58 -28.11
N GLU A 215 22.40 -8.56 -27.28
CA GLU A 215 21.95 -8.61 -25.87
C GLU A 215 20.42 -8.45 -25.72
N TRP A 216 19.73 -8.06 -26.78
CA TRP A 216 18.31 -7.69 -26.70
C TRP A 216 17.41 -8.77 -26.11
N ASP A 217 17.55 -10.02 -26.56
CA ASP A 217 16.68 -11.09 -26.07
C ASP A 217 16.81 -11.30 -24.55
N ALA A 218 18.03 -11.25 -24.03
CA ALA A 218 18.28 -11.39 -22.60
C ALA A 218 17.77 -10.17 -21.80
N VAL A 219 17.90 -8.97 -22.36
CA VAL A 219 17.37 -7.75 -21.73
C VAL A 219 15.84 -7.77 -21.72
N LEU A 220 15.21 -8.14 -22.83
CA LEU A 220 13.75 -8.27 -22.92
C LEU A 220 13.23 -9.29 -21.89
N GLU A 221 13.86 -10.47 -21.82
CA GLU A 221 13.50 -11.49 -20.83
C GLU A 221 13.62 -10.95 -19.39
N LYS A 222 14.73 -10.27 -19.06
CA LYS A 222 14.94 -9.65 -17.74
C LYS A 222 13.84 -8.63 -17.41
N VAL A 223 13.53 -7.71 -18.32
CA VAL A 223 12.51 -6.67 -18.12
C VAL A 223 11.14 -7.29 -17.90
N VAL A 224 10.73 -8.21 -18.76
CA VAL A 224 9.41 -8.85 -18.68
C VAL A 224 9.26 -9.73 -17.43
N ALA A 225 10.30 -10.44 -17.06
CA ALA A 225 10.30 -11.26 -15.85
C ALA A 225 10.20 -10.43 -14.56
N LYS A 226 10.82 -9.25 -14.55
CA LYS A 226 11.02 -8.45 -13.34
C LYS A 226 9.99 -7.36 -13.14
N VAL A 227 9.65 -6.60 -14.18
CA VAL A 227 8.85 -5.39 -14.07
C VAL A 227 7.35 -5.69 -13.96
N ARG A 228 6.71 -5.03 -13.02
CA ARG A 228 5.25 -5.03 -12.83
C ARG A 228 4.79 -3.57 -12.81
N LEU A 229 4.11 -3.13 -13.84
CA LEU A 229 3.56 -1.78 -13.91
C LEU A 229 2.26 -1.72 -13.10
N GLY A 230 2.26 -0.97 -12.02
CA GLY A 230 1.12 -0.75 -11.15
C GLY A 230 0.55 0.65 -11.31
N GLY A 231 -0.76 0.79 -11.11
CA GLY A 231 -1.45 2.06 -11.27
C GLY A 231 -1.93 2.33 -12.70
N SER A 232 -2.69 3.41 -12.87
CA SER A 232 -3.35 3.69 -14.15
C SER A 232 -2.45 4.38 -15.16
N GLY A 233 -1.47 5.11 -14.70
CA GLY A 233 -0.88 6.16 -15.50
C GLY A 233 -1.97 7.15 -15.90
N GLU A 234 -1.95 8.31 -15.35
CA GLU A 234 -2.95 9.35 -15.63
C GLU A 234 -2.80 9.97 -17.03
N ASP A 235 -1.71 9.69 -17.70
CA ASP A 235 -1.41 10.18 -19.03
C ASP A 235 -1.62 9.12 -20.12
N ASN A 236 -1.56 9.53 -21.39
CA ASN A 236 -1.62 8.64 -22.55
C ASN A 236 -0.25 8.09 -22.98
N CYS A 237 0.79 8.43 -22.27
CA CYS A 237 2.18 8.18 -22.63
C CYS A 237 2.45 6.69 -22.94
N ARG A 238 1.84 5.77 -22.21
CA ARG A 238 1.97 4.34 -22.46
C ARG A 238 1.48 3.94 -23.85
N ALA A 239 0.32 4.43 -24.25
CA ALA A 239 -0.25 4.14 -25.58
C ALA A 239 0.55 4.84 -26.68
N ASP A 240 0.91 6.10 -26.47
CA ASP A 240 1.62 6.91 -27.46
C ASP A 240 3.05 6.42 -27.70
N SER A 241 3.71 5.93 -26.66
CA SER A 241 5.08 5.40 -26.75
C SER A 241 5.15 3.99 -27.33
N LYS A 242 4.03 3.25 -27.32
CA LYS A 242 3.97 1.85 -27.76
C LYS A 242 4.89 0.90 -27.00
N ILE A 243 5.13 1.16 -25.72
CA ILE A 243 6.01 0.29 -24.90
C ILE A 243 5.52 -1.15 -24.83
N ASP A 244 4.21 -1.41 -24.95
CA ASP A 244 3.66 -2.76 -24.99
C ASP A 244 4.04 -3.53 -26.27
N GLU A 245 4.27 -2.82 -27.38
CA GLU A 245 4.82 -3.40 -28.61
C GLU A 245 6.33 -3.62 -28.51
N MET A 246 7.04 -2.73 -27.79
CA MET A 246 8.49 -2.80 -27.57
C MET A 246 8.87 -3.91 -26.59
N PHE A 247 8.05 -4.14 -25.57
CA PHE A 247 8.25 -5.14 -24.52
C PHE A 247 7.06 -6.10 -24.47
N PRO A 248 6.89 -6.99 -25.45
CA PRO A 248 5.78 -7.94 -25.46
C PRO A 248 5.86 -8.87 -24.24
N GLY A 249 4.74 -8.94 -23.52
CA GLY A 249 4.65 -9.71 -22.26
C GLY A 249 4.92 -8.91 -20.99
N LEU A 250 5.23 -7.60 -21.13
CA LEU A 250 5.34 -6.71 -19.96
C LEU A 250 4.04 -6.72 -19.15
N GLN A 251 4.16 -7.10 -17.90
CA GLN A 251 2.99 -7.23 -17.03
C GLN A 251 2.53 -5.87 -16.51
N SER A 252 1.26 -5.62 -16.66
CA SER A 252 0.60 -4.49 -16.02
C SER A 252 -0.62 -4.99 -15.28
N GLY A 253 -0.77 -4.58 -14.04
CA GLY A 253 -1.94 -4.86 -13.25
C GLY A 253 -2.79 -3.61 -13.09
N GLY A 254 -4.09 -3.71 -13.32
CA GLY A 254 -5.04 -2.76 -12.76
C GLY A 254 -5.06 -3.00 -11.26
N TYR A 255 -4.17 -2.36 -10.53
CA TYR A 255 -4.27 -2.33 -9.08
C TYR A 255 -5.44 -1.44 -8.76
N GLY A 256 -6.31 -1.92 -7.90
CA GLY A 256 -7.43 -1.13 -7.45
C GLY A 256 -6.96 0.21 -6.91
N PHE A 257 -7.62 1.25 -7.32
CA PHE A 257 -7.27 2.60 -6.91
C PHE A 257 -7.72 2.89 -5.51
N GLY A 258 -6.94 3.67 -4.84
CA GLY A 258 -7.27 4.62 -3.80
C GLY A 258 -8.34 4.21 -2.82
N PHE A 259 -8.49 2.91 -2.61
CA PHE A 259 -9.57 2.39 -1.81
C PHE A 259 -9.62 3.05 -0.43
N PHE A 260 -8.45 3.38 0.09
CA PHE A 260 -8.33 3.91 1.44
C PHE A 260 -8.81 5.34 1.53
N SER A 261 -8.50 6.17 0.55
CA SER A 261 -8.99 7.54 0.50
C SER A 261 -10.33 7.62 -0.25
N TYR A 262 -10.37 7.18 -1.48
CA TYR A 262 -11.52 7.38 -2.36
C TYR A 262 -12.74 6.55 -1.99
N GLY A 263 -12.56 5.28 -1.74
CA GLY A 263 -13.65 4.39 -1.35
C GLY A 263 -14.31 4.87 -0.06
N SER A 264 -13.49 5.24 0.91
CA SER A 264 -13.93 5.76 2.19
C SER A 264 -14.66 7.08 2.07
N PHE A 265 -14.11 8.00 1.29
CA PHE A 265 -14.69 9.31 1.06
C PHE A 265 -16.08 9.24 0.43
N PHE A 266 -16.17 8.56 -0.73
CA PHE A 266 -17.44 8.47 -1.45
C PHE A 266 -18.48 7.67 -0.69
N SER A 267 -18.05 6.72 0.10
CA SER A 267 -18.94 5.90 0.90
C SER A 267 -19.42 6.62 2.16
N ALA A 268 -18.61 7.50 2.75
CA ALA A 268 -19.00 8.28 3.92
C ALA A 268 -19.94 9.43 3.57
N SER A 269 -19.96 9.88 2.33
CA SER A 269 -20.82 10.97 1.89
C SER A 269 -22.29 10.59 1.99
N LYS A 270 -23.09 11.36 2.71
CA LYS A 270 -24.56 11.21 2.74
C LYS A 270 -25.19 11.33 1.35
N ASN A 271 -24.53 12.04 0.46
CA ASN A 271 -24.96 12.29 -0.91
C ASN A 271 -24.16 11.43 -1.90
N GLY A 272 -23.24 10.63 -1.41
CA GLY A 272 -22.45 9.73 -2.23
C GLY A 272 -23.31 8.61 -2.84
N PRO A 273 -22.90 8.09 -3.99
CA PRO A 273 -23.68 7.06 -4.67
C PRO A 273 -23.73 5.73 -3.91
N ARG A 274 -22.89 5.54 -2.91
CA ARG A 274 -22.88 4.38 -2.01
C ARG A 274 -22.48 4.82 -0.61
N PRO A 275 -23.38 4.72 0.39
CA PRO A 275 -22.99 4.94 1.78
C PRO A 275 -21.93 3.90 2.19
N ALA A 276 -20.97 4.31 3.01
CA ALA A 276 -20.02 3.38 3.60
C ALA A 276 -20.77 2.32 4.43
N ALA A 277 -20.22 1.14 4.44
CA ALA A 277 -20.66 0.10 5.34
C ALA A 277 -20.61 0.60 6.80
N GLU A 278 -21.55 0.15 7.62
CA GLU A 278 -21.71 0.66 8.99
C GLU A 278 -20.44 0.49 9.82
N GLU A 279 -19.73 -0.62 9.62
CA GLU A 279 -18.48 -0.94 10.31
C GLU A 279 -17.32 0.02 9.98
N LEU A 280 -17.35 0.68 8.82
CA LEU A 280 -16.34 1.67 8.42
C LEU A 280 -16.61 3.07 8.95
N GLN A 281 -17.85 3.38 9.28
CA GLN A 281 -18.27 4.74 9.69
C GLN A 281 -17.38 5.35 10.78
N PRO A 282 -17.01 4.62 11.86
CA PRO A 282 -16.17 5.19 12.91
C PRO A 282 -14.84 5.73 12.41
N TYR A 283 -14.23 5.05 11.44
CA TYR A 283 -12.88 5.35 10.93
C TYR A 283 -12.85 6.46 9.89
N LEU A 284 -13.99 6.79 9.29
CA LEU A 284 -14.08 7.74 8.18
C LEU A 284 -14.30 9.19 8.64
N HIS A 285 -14.53 9.41 9.93
CA HIS A 285 -14.83 10.73 10.45
C HIS A 285 -13.62 11.43 11.07
N ALA A 286 -13.54 12.73 10.84
CA ALA A 286 -12.45 13.56 11.35
C ALA A 286 -12.16 13.42 12.86
N PRO A 287 -13.14 13.30 13.77
CA PRO A 287 -12.86 13.10 15.18
C PRO A 287 -11.95 11.88 15.45
N TRP A 288 -12.24 10.76 14.83
CA TRP A 288 -11.42 9.57 14.99
C TRP A 288 -10.02 9.76 14.38
N ASN A 289 -9.93 10.30 13.17
CA ASN A 289 -8.66 10.54 12.49
C ASN A 289 -7.77 11.52 13.28
N LEU A 290 -8.37 12.56 13.86
CA LEU A 290 -7.66 13.52 14.71
C LEU A 290 -7.09 12.86 15.95
N GLU A 291 -7.91 12.09 16.66
CA GLU A 291 -7.51 11.45 17.92
C GLU A 291 -6.57 10.27 17.71
N ALA A 292 -6.84 9.42 16.72
CA ALA A 292 -6.15 8.16 16.53
C ALA A 292 -4.73 8.30 16.00
N PHE A 293 -4.47 9.30 15.16
CA PHE A 293 -3.15 9.40 14.55
C PHE A 293 -2.63 10.82 14.29
N LYS A 294 -3.48 11.84 14.25
CA LYS A 294 -2.98 13.18 13.88
C LYS A 294 -2.51 14.01 15.06
N LEU A 295 -3.34 14.13 16.11
CA LEU A 295 -3.03 14.98 17.26
C LEU A 295 -2.07 14.27 18.22
N ASN A 296 -1.05 15.01 18.67
CA ASN A 296 -0.06 14.53 19.63
C ASN A 296 0.78 13.34 19.13
N HIS A 297 0.95 13.19 17.83
CA HIS A 297 1.83 12.20 17.21
C HIS A 297 2.94 12.88 16.39
N GLY A 298 3.83 12.08 15.84
CA GLY A 298 4.96 12.56 15.05
C GLY A 298 4.57 13.10 13.67
N LYS A 299 5.56 13.52 12.92
CA LYS A 299 5.36 14.27 11.68
C LYS A 299 4.70 13.45 10.58
N LEU A 300 5.01 12.17 10.44
CA LEU A 300 4.42 11.31 9.41
C LEU A 300 2.89 11.18 9.54
N THR A 301 2.36 11.41 10.73
CA THR A 301 0.92 11.33 10.96
C THR A 301 0.29 12.70 11.19
N SER A 302 0.96 13.60 11.90
CA SER A 302 0.43 14.94 12.19
C SER A 302 0.33 15.84 10.94
N GLU A 303 1.16 15.59 9.93
CA GLU A 303 1.16 16.35 8.67
C GLU A 303 0.19 15.80 7.62
N ILE A 304 -0.46 14.67 7.87
CA ILE A 304 -1.56 14.16 7.02
C ILE A 304 -2.67 15.20 6.94
N TRP A 305 -3.14 15.46 5.75
CA TRP A 305 -4.18 16.43 5.51
C TRP A 305 -5.57 15.81 5.71
N LEU A 306 -6.39 16.46 6.51
CA LEU A 306 -7.76 16.06 6.78
C LEU A 306 -8.72 17.10 6.21
N MET A 307 -9.82 16.65 5.63
CA MET A 307 -10.85 17.54 5.09
C MET A 307 -11.46 18.45 6.14
N ALA A 308 -11.58 17.98 7.37
CA ALA A 308 -12.14 18.76 8.49
C ALA A 308 -11.30 19.99 8.88
N GLU A 309 -10.06 20.10 8.40
CA GLU A 309 -9.20 21.22 8.73
C GLU A 309 -9.53 22.50 7.96
N GLY A 310 -10.43 22.44 6.98
CA GLY A 310 -10.84 23.59 6.21
C GLY A 310 -9.72 24.24 5.40
N ARG A 311 -8.65 23.51 5.13
CA ARG A 311 -7.52 24.01 4.35
C ARG A 311 -7.95 24.22 2.91
N ALA A 312 -7.47 25.30 2.31
CA ALA A 312 -7.53 25.46 0.87
C ALA A 312 -6.39 24.64 0.24
N ILE A 313 -6.73 23.76 -0.68
CA ILE A 313 -5.76 23.02 -1.49
C ILE A 313 -5.75 23.67 -2.86
N TYR A 314 -4.57 24.04 -3.34
CA TYR A 314 -4.40 24.74 -4.62
C TYR A 314 -5.34 25.95 -4.80
N GLY A 315 -5.73 26.60 -3.69
CA GLY A 315 -6.61 27.75 -3.68
C GLY A 315 -8.10 27.43 -3.74
N GLU A 316 -8.49 26.16 -3.63
CA GLU A 316 -9.87 25.72 -3.57
C GLU A 316 -10.30 25.41 -2.13
N PRO A 317 -11.50 25.87 -1.70
CA PRO A 317 -11.96 25.59 -0.36
C PRO A 317 -12.34 24.11 -0.24
N ILE A 318 -11.86 23.47 0.82
CA ILE A 318 -12.31 22.14 1.21
C ILE A 318 -13.65 22.29 1.93
N ILE A 319 -14.69 21.80 1.32
CA ILE A 319 -16.08 21.99 1.79
C ILE A 319 -16.65 20.77 2.54
N TYR A 320 -15.87 19.70 2.66
CA TYR A 320 -16.33 18.43 3.24
C TYR A 320 -15.68 18.16 4.59
N ASN A 321 -16.44 17.57 5.48
CA ASN A 321 -16.00 17.26 6.84
C ASN A 321 -15.84 15.74 6.99
N TYR A 322 -14.95 15.17 6.17
CA TYR A 322 -14.61 13.73 6.20
C TYR A 322 -13.19 13.53 6.70
N GLY A 323 -12.75 12.29 6.85
CA GLY A 323 -11.44 11.93 7.36
C GLY A 323 -10.29 12.36 6.47
N LEU A 324 -9.63 11.43 5.82
CA LEU A 324 -8.53 11.73 4.90
C LEU A 324 -9.02 12.55 3.70
N ILE A 325 -8.17 13.47 3.27
CA ILE A 325 -8.44 14.25 2.07
C ILE A 325 -8.32 13.34 0.86
N ASP A 326 -9.33 13.43 0.05
CA ASP A 326 -9.40 12.78 -1.22
C ASP A 326 -9.89 13.74 -2.30
N TYR A 327 -9.42 13.53 -3.51
CA TYR A 327 -9.80 14.35 -4.63
C TYR A 327 -11.17 13.90 -5.15
N MET A 328 -12.12 14.82 -5.18
CA MET A 328 -13.54 14.50 -5.38
C MET A 328 -13.90 13.94 -6.74
N ASP A 329 -13.10 14.24 -7.75
CA ASP A 329 -13.39 13.87 -9.13
C ASP A 329 -13.10 12.40 -9.44
N TRP A 330 -12.46 11.69 -8.53
CA TRP A 330 -12.05 10.30 -8.69
C TRP A 330 -13.08 9.26 -8.26
N GLY A 331 -14.28 9.69 -7.93
CA GLY A 331 -15.37 8.82 -7.49
C GLY A 331 -15.71 7.67 -8.41
N GLU A 332 -15.41 7.80 -9.67
CA GLU A 332 -15.60 6.70 -10.62
C GLU A 332 -14.49 5.64 -10.52
N SER A 333 -13.26 6.05 -10.28
CA SER A 333 -12.13 5.13 -10.10
C SER A 333 -12.28 4.32 -8.80
N ALA A 334 -12.75 4.95 -7.73
CA ALA A 334 -13.07 4.26 -6.48
C ALA A 334 -14.19 3.22 -6.64
N ARG A 335 -15.10 3.42 -7.58
CA ARG A 335 -16.14 2.44 -7.90
C ARG A 335 -15.63 1.21 -8.64
N GLN A 336 -14.51 1.35 -9.34
CA GLN A 336 -13.83 0.23 -9.98
C GLN A 336 -13.04 -0.62 -8.98
N GLY A 337 -13.06 -0.19 -7.71
CA GLY A 337 -12.39 -0.77 -6.58
C GLY A 337 -12.14 -2.27 -6.67
N TRP A 338 -11.37 -2.74 -5.82
CA TRP A 338 -10.93 -4.11 -5.52
C TRP A 338 -11.98 -5.20 -5.80
N GLY A 339 -12.42 -5.31 -7.05
CA GLY A 339 -13.24 -6.43 -7.47
C GLY A 339 -12.36 -7.66 -7.80
N PRO A 340 -12.94 -8.85 -7.82
CA PRO A 340 -12.25 -10.07 -8.25
C PRO A 340 -11.58 -9.94 -9.61
N GLU A 341 -12.13 -9.11 -10.48
CA GLU A 341 -11.58 -8.82 -11.79
C GLU A 341 -10.23 -8.11 -11.73
N ASN A 342 -9.99 -7.25 -10.76
CA ASN A 342 -8.72 -6.57 -10.58
C ASN A 342 -7.68 -7.45 -9.90
N LEU A 343 -8.13 -8.45 -9.15
CA LEU A 343 -7.29 -9.46 -8.53
C LEU A 343 -6.98 -10.65 -9.44
N LYS A 344 -7.72 -10.82 -10.53
CA LYS A 344 -7.44 -11.87 -11.54
C LYS A 344 -6.03 -11.78 -12.09
N THR A 345 -5.41 -10.60 -12.04
CA THR A 345 -4.06 -10.39 -12.54
C THR A 345 -3.01 -11.00 -11.61
N TYR A 346 -3.32 -11.11 -10.29
CA TYR A 346 -2.38 -11.61 -9.29
C TYR A 346 -3.06 -12.41 -8.16
N PRO A 347 -3.73 -13.53 -8.46
CA PRO A 347 -4.23 -14.39 -7.40
C PRO A 347 -3.04 -14.92 -6.59
N ARG A 348 -3.16 -15.00 -5.27
CA ARG A 348 -2.11 -15.53 -4.40
C ARG A 348 -1.60 -16.88 -4.90
N ALA A 349 -2.52 -17.71 -5.39
CA ALA A 349 -2.22 -19.06 -5.83
C ALA A 349 -1.32 -19.12 -7.08
N ASP A 350 -1.34 -18.10 -7.92
CA ASP A 350 -0.54 -18.01 -9.14
C ASP A 350 0.65 -17.06 -9.01
N TYR A 351 0.62 -16.24 -8.00
CA TYR A 351 1.71 -15.35 -7.66
C TYR A 351 2.66 -16.08 -6.75
N ASP A 352 3.92 -16.01 -7.03
CA ASP A 352 4.92 -16.60 -6.17
C ASP A 352 4.88 -16.00 -4.75
N ARG A 353 5.84 -16.33 -3.91
CA ARG A 353 5.94 -15.87 -2.52
C ARG A 353 5.86 -14.36 -2.29
N TYR A 354 5.86 -13.54 -3.32
CA TYR A 354 5.83 -12.08 -3.24
C TYR A 354 4.45 -11.47 -3.44
N SER A 355 3.40 -12.24 -3.48
CA SER A 355 2.06 -11.68 -3.62
C SER A 355 1.53 -11.18 -2.29
N TRP A 356 0.81 -10.11 -2.32
CA TRP A 356 0.42 -9.32 -1.18
C TRP A 356 -1.06 -9.03 -1.17
N ALA A 357 -1.58 -8.78 0.02
CA ALA A 357 -2.83 -8.09 0.11
C ALA A 357 -2.58 -6.63 -0.27
N PHE A 358 -3.17 -6.26 -1.33
CA PHE A 358 -3.08 -4.91 -1.83
C PHE A 358 -4.09 -4.06 -1.06
N CYS A 359 -3.65 -3.48 0.02
CA CYS A 359 -4.36 -2.41 0.64
C CYS A 359 -3.66 -1.12 0.24
N GLN A 360 -4.37 -0.25 -0.40
CA GLN A 360 -3.83 0.94 -1.00
C GLN A 360 -4.10 2.16 -0.13
N PHE A 361 -3.07 2.96 0.12
CA PHE A 361 -3.21 4.27 0.73
C PHE A 361 -3.23 5.32 -0.37
N GLY A 362 -4.19 6.22 -0.34
CA GLY A 362 -4.28 7.23 -1.38
C GLY A 362 -4.26 6.61 -2.77
N CYS A 363 -3.59 7.21 -3.69
CA CYS A 363 -3.50 6.69 -5.04
C CYS A 363 -2.73 5.39 -5.17
N ALA A 364 -1.88 5.00 -4.24
CA ALA A 364 -1.15 3.77 -4.47
C ALA A 364 -0.22 3.23 -3.37
N GLY A 365 -0.32 3.59 -2.12
CA GLY A 365 0.47 2.94 -1.08
C GLY A 365 0.01 1.50 -0.82
N PHE A 366 0.93 0.59 -0.54
CA PHE A 366 0.63 -0.80 -0.19
C PHE A 366 1.07 -1.14 1.21
N ILE A 367 0.29 -1.98 1.88
CA ILE A 367 0.72 -2.67 3.08
C ILE A 367 0.74 -4.16 2.81
N ASP A 368 1.84 -4.80 3.15
CA ASP A 368 1.87 -6.25 3.28
C ASP A 368 1.44 -6.65 4.68
N ILE A 369 0.23 -7.13 4.80
CA ILE A 369 -0.30 -7.74 6.03
C ILE A 369 -0.22 -9.27 6.00
N GLY A 370 0.58 -9.83 5.09
CA GLY A 370 0.75 -11.25 4.93
C GLY A 370 -0.35 -11.92 4.08
N LEU A 371 -1.24 -11.14 3.50
CA LEU A 371 -2.26 -11.64 2.57
C LEU A 371 -1.88 -11.35 1.14
N ARG A 372 -2.32 -12.22 0.25
CA ARG A 372 -2.24 -12.06 -1.19
C ARG A 372 -3.64 -12.15 -1.71
N SER A 373 -4.34 -11.27 -2.10
CA SER A 373 -5.71 -11.29 -2.61
C SER A 373 -6.73 -12.10 -1.81
N ASP A 374 -7.57 -11.43 -1.10
CA ASP A 374 -8.75 -11.98 -0.45
C ASP A 374 -9.77 -10.86 -0.21
N VAL A 375 -10.20 -10.25 -1.28
CA VAL A 375 -11.08 -9.08 -1.13
C VAL A 375 -12.55 -9.45 -1.07
N ASN A 376 -12.94 -10.68 -1.37
CA ASN A 376 -14.34 -10.98 -1.55
C ASN A 376 -15.01 -11.77 -0.41
N ASN A 377 -14.25 -12.55 0.37
CA ASN A 377 -14.87 -13.33 1.44
C ASN A 377 -15.22 -12.50 2.68
N ARG A 378 -14.40 -11.50 2.98
CA ARG A 378 -14.65 -10.57 4.08
C ARG A 378 -14.92 -9.15 3.60
N GLY A 379 -14.78 -8.95 2.29
CA GLY A 379 -14.87 -7.65 1.65
C GLY A 379 -13.69 -6.74 1.97
N ASN A 380 -13.54 -5.72 1.18
CA ASN A 380 -12.51 -4.70 1.36
C ASN A 380 -12.59 -4.02 2.74
N ASN A 381 -13.79 -3.93 3.31
CA ASN A 381 -14.04 -3.26 4.57
C ASN A 381 -13.25 -3.87 5.72
N HIS A 382 -13.17 -5.20 5.78
CA HIS A 382 -12.43 -5.87 6.86
C HIS A 382 -10.96 -5.50 6.85
N TYR A 383 -10.30 -5.56 5.69
CA TYR A 383 -8.88 -5.21 5.59
C TYR A 383 -8.63 -3.72 5.75
N THR A 384 -9.57 -2.90 5.33
CA THR A 384 -9.53 -1.45 5.60
C THR A 384 -9.52 -1.18 7.09
N ILE A 385 -10.38 -1.84 7.86
CA ILE A 385 -10.41 -1.72 9.33
C ILE A 385 -9.07 -2.16 9.94
N VAL A 386 -8.56 -3.32 9.53
CA VAL A 386 -7.25 -3.82 10.01
C VAL A 386 -6.15 -2.78 9.79
N MET A 387 -6.13 -2.13 8.64
CA MET A 387 -5.14 -1.12 8.32
C MET A 387 -5.31 0.16 9.13
N TRP A 388 -6.53 0.64 9.31
CA TRP A 388 -6.79 1.83 10.12
C TRP A 388 -6.45 1.61 11.59
N GLU A 389 -6.73 0.44 12.12
CA GLU A 389 -6.34 0.08 13.48
C GLU A 389 -4.83 0.02 13.63
N GLU A 390 -4.13 -0.61 12.67
CA GLU A 390 -2.68 -0.62 12.65
C GLU A 390 -2.09 0.78 12.46
N LEU A 391 -2.69 1.63 11.62
CA LEU A 391 -2.28 3.03 11.48
C LEU A 391 -2.30 3.76 12.84
N ALA A 392 -3.35 3.56 13.61
CA ALA A 392 -3.47 4.16 14.94
C ALA A 392 -2.38 3.64 15.90
N ALA A 393 -2.07 2.35 15.88
CA ALA A 393 -0.99 1.79 16.67
C ALA A 393 0.40 2.30 16.24
N ARG A 394 0.64 2.41 14.93
CA ARG A 394 1.90 2.94 14.37
C ARG A 394 2.08 4.42 14.60
N ALA A 395 1.00 5.17 14.75
CA ALA A 395 1.09 6.57 15.10
C ALA A 395 1.78 6.77 16.46
N ASP A 396 1.53 5.88 17.42
CA ASP A 396 2.23 5.88 18.70
C ASP A 396 3.74 5.63 18.52
N TRP A 397 4.13 4.78 17.55
CA TRP A 397 5.54 4.50 17.25
C TRP A 397 6.33 5.71 16.76
N THR A 398 5.66 6.79 16.34
CA THR A 398 6.34 8.01 15.89
C THR A 398 6.91 8.83 17.05
N ILE A 399 6.43 8.61 18.28
CA ILE A 399 6.78 9.44 19.45
C ILE A 399 7.04 8.64 20.71
N MET A 400 6.69 7.37 20.79
CA MET A 400 6.74 6.58 22.02
C MET A 400 7.84 5.52 21.97
N GLU A 401 8.35 5.19 23.16
CA GLU A 401 9.28 4.09 23.34
C GLU A 401 8.55 2.74 23.20
N PRO A 402 9.25 1.66 22.77
CA PRO A 402 8.61 0.36 22.53
C PRO A 402 7.79 -0.18 23.70
N LYS A 403 8.23 0.04 24.93
CA LYS A 403 7.51 -0.41 26.14
C LYS A 403 6.14 0.23 26.36
N ASP A 404 5.86 1.33 25.65
CA ASP A 404 4.64 2.14 25.79
C ASP A 404 3.74 2.00 24.54
N CYS A 405 4.12 1.16 23.57
CA CYS A 405 3.43 0.91 22.33
C CYS A 405 2.89 -0.52 22.22
N ASN A 406 1.91 -0.72 21.35
CA ASN A 406 1.50 -2.05 20.91
C ASN A 406 2.30 -2.50 19.69
N HIS A 407 2.63 -3.80 19.59
CA HIS A 407 3.32 -4.42 18.49
C HIS A 407 2.51 -5.60 17.94
N ALA A 408 2.65 -5.84 16.65
CA ALA A 408 1.88 -6.88 15.99
C ALA A 408 2.24 -8.29 16.47
N PRO A 409 1.26 -9.21 16.48
CA PRO A 409 1.53 -10.62 16.71
C PRO A 409 2.58 -11.19 15.74
N ILE A 410 3.45 -12.05 16.23
CA ILE A 410 4.40 -12.81 15.42
C ILE A 410 3.77 -14.17 15.12
N VAL A 411 3.33 -14.34 13.87
CA VAL A 411 2.63 -15.55 13.40
C VAL A 411 3.61 -16.46 12.67
N THR A 412 3.58 -17.75 13.00
CA THR A 412 4.40 -18.78 12.37
C THR A 412 3.57 -19.99 11.99
N ALA A 413 3.97 -20.68 10.93
CA ALA A 413 3.43 -21.96 10.50
C ALA A 413 4.57 -22.88 10.06
N ASP A 414 4.38 -24.20 10.24
CA ASP A 414 5.40 -25.19 9.88
C ASP A 414 5.60 -25.28 8.35
N ALA A 415 4.51 -25.14 7.60
CA ALA A 415 4.52 -25.06 6.14
C ALA A 415 3.34 -24.22 5.66
N LEU A 416 3.60 -23.31 4.74
CA LEU A 416 2.57 -22.47 4.08
C LEU A 416 2.18 -23.04 2.72
N ASP A 417 3.09 -23.72 2.04
CA ASP A 417 2.84 -24.36 0.75
C ASP A 417 2.73 -25.89 0.95
N LEU A 418 1.58 -26.45 0.56
CA LEU A 418 1.20 -27.84 0.77
C LEU A 418 0.80 -28.48 -0.56
N THR A 419 0.88 -29.80 -0.61
CA THR A 419 0.36 -30.58 -1.73
C THR A 419 -0.62 -31.63 -1.18
N ALA A 420 -1.76 -31.80 -1.84
CA ALA A 420 -2.77 -32.78 -1.46
C ALA A 420 -3.54 -33.30 -2.68
N ALA A 421 -4.03 -34.52 -2.61
CA ALA A 421 -4.89 -35.08 -3.66
C ALA A 421 -6.32 -34.53 -3.57
N ALA A 422 -7.06 -34.58 -4.69
CA ALA A 422 -8.49 -34.30 -4.69
C ALA A 422 -9.22 -35.22 -3.70
N GLY A 423 -10.08 -34.68 -2.85
CA GLY A 423 -10.79 -35.36 -1.78
C GLY A 423 -9.98 -35.59 -0.50
N GLU A 424 -8.70 -35.28 -0.48
CA GLU A 424 -7.85 -35.43 0.71
C GLU A 424 -8.13 -34.33 1.72
N THR A 425 -8.01 -34.68 3.01
CA THR A 425 -8.13 -33.73 4.12
C THR A 425 -6.77 -33.44 4.70
N VAL A 426 -6.34 -32.17 4.64
CA VAL A 426 -5.10 -31.67 5.24
C VAL A 426 -5.38 -31.05 6.61
N THR A 427 -4.42 -31.16 7.51
CA THR A 427 -4.42 -30.44 8.79
C THR A 427 -3.54 -29.22 8.66
N LEU A 428 -4.07 -28.05 9.01
CA LEU A 428 -3.38 -26.78 9.02
C LEU A 428 -3.15 -26.35 10.46
N SER A 429 -1.94 -25.90 10.75
CA SER A 429 -1.52 -25.49 12.10
C SER A 429 -0.77 -24.18 12.04
N GLY A 430 -1.15 -23.24 12.89
CA GLY A 430 -0.43 -22.02 13.12
C GLY A 430 -0.06 -21.84 14.57
N LYS A 431 0.91 -20.97 14.83
CA LYS A 431 1.33 -20.55 16.15
C LYS A 431 1.54 -19.05 16.13
N ALA A 432 1.30 -18.40 17.24
CA ALA A 432 1.65 -17.00 17.38
C ALA A 432 2.12 -16.70 18.81
N SER A 433 2.90 -15.65 18.90
CA SER A 433 3.25 -15.00 20.15
C SER A 433 3.04 -13.52 20.01
N ASP A 434 2.77 -12.86 21.09
CA ASP A 434 2.66 -11.42 21.16
C ASP A 434 3.86 -10.85 21.90
N PRO A 435 4.56 -9.83 21.31
CA PRO A 435 5.71 -9.22 21.96
C PRO A 435 5.37 -8.54 23.29
N ASP A 436 4.19 -7.93 23.37
CA ASP A 436 3.74 -7.18 24.54
C ASP A 436 3.03 -8.08 25.56
N GLY A 437 2.70 -9.29 25.16
CA GLY A 437 2.04 -10.31 25.98
C GLY A 437 0.52 -10.22 25.94
N ASP A 438 -0.02 -9.58 24.92
CA ASP A 438 -1.44 -9.47 24.73
C ASP A 438 -2.11 -10.79 24.38
N LYS A 439 -3.40 -10.88 24.67
CA LYS A 439 -4.19 -12.05 24.29
C LYS A 439 -4.43 -12.05 22.79
N LEU A 440 -4.28 -13.22 22.19
CA LEU A 440 -4.47 -13.42 20.77
C LEU A 440 -5.77 -14.15 20.47
N THR A 441 -6.43 -13.73 19.40
CA THR A 441 -7.50 -14.48 18.73
C THR A 441 -6.99 -15.03 17.42
N ALA A 442 -7.39 -16.25 17.09
CA ALA A 442 -7.03 -16.94 15.85
C ALA A 442 -8.30 -17.34 15.10
N THR A 443 -8.41 -16.91 13.85
CA THR A 443 -9.58 -17.16 13.00
C THR A 443 -9.14 -17.74 11.65
N TRP A 444 -9.80 -18.82 11.22
CA TRP A 444 -9.54 -19.50 9.96
C TRP A 444 -10.68 -19.30 8.96
N TYR A 445 -10.33 -19.08 7.70
CA TYR A 445 -11.31 -18.97 6.62
C TYR A 445 -10.70 -19.26 5.25
N VAL A 446 -11.54 -19.53 4.26
CA VAL A 446 -11.13 -19.79 2.88
C VAL A 446 -11.50 -18.58 2.02
N PRO A 447 -10.51 -17.82 1.50
CA PRO A 447 -10.76 -16.77 0.52
C PRO A 447 -10.95 -17.40 -0.87
N ALA A 448 -12.17 -17.77 -1.24
CA ALA A 448 -12.44 -18.45 -2.50
C ALA A 448 -11.88 -17.70 -3.71
N SER A 449 -11.96 -16.37 -3.72
CA SER A 449 -11.44 -15.50 -4.78
C SER A 449 -9.91 -15.58 -4.97
N ALA A 450 -9.18 -16.04 -3.95
CA ALA A 450 -7.73 -16.24 -4.02
C ALA A 450 -7.35 -17.62 -4.54
N CYS A 451 -8.33 -18.52 -4.76
CA CYS A 451 -8.12 -19.86 -5.28
C CYS A 451 -8.11 -19.85 -6.82
N THR A 452 -7.38 -20.78 -7.44
CA THR A 452 -7.52 -21.04 -8.89
C THR A 452 -8.64 -22.04 -9.17
N TYR A 453 -8.97 -22.88 -8.19
CA TYR A 453 -10.10 -23.79 -8.27
C TYR A 453 -11.39 -23.04 -8.62
N MET A 454 -12.10 -23.51 -9.64
CA MET A 454 -13.30 -22.89 -10.21
C MET A 454 -13.12 -21.38 -10.53
N GLU A 455 -11.91 -20.98 -10.91
CA GLU A 455 -11.57 -19.58 -11.23
C GLU A 455 -11.88 -18.59 -10.07
N GLY A 456 -11.72 -19.03 -8.85
CA GLY A 456 -12.03 -18.21 -7.67
C GLY A 456 -13.52 -17.98 -7.38
N LYS A 457 -14.41 -18.76 -8.03
CA LYS A 457 -15.88 -18.62 -7.91
C LYS A 457 -16.52 -19.75 -7.11
N ALA A 458 -15.72 -20.59 -6.46
CA ALA A 458 -16.24 -21.71 -5.67
C ALA A 458 -17.04 -21.21 -4.47
N GLU A 459 -18.19 -21.80 -4.26
CA GLU A 459 -19.01 -21.57 -3.06
C GLU A 459 -18.86 -22.73 -2.08
N GLY A 460 -19.03 -22.44 -0.79
CA GLY A 460 -19.08 -23.47 0.25
C GLY A 460 -17.72 -24.09 0.62
N LEU A 461 -16.62 -23.51 0.20
CA LEU A 461 -15.29 -23.88 0.70
C LEU A 461 -15.17 -23.48 2.17
N ASN A 462 -15.01 -24.44 3.07
CA ASN A 462 -14.96 -24.19 4.50
C ASN A 462 -13.86 -25.01 5.16
N VAL A 463 -13.39 -24.49 6.30
CA VAL A 463 -12.53 -25.21 7.24
C VAL A 463 -13.36 -25.97 8.28
N SER A 464 -12.78 -26.96 8.93
CA SER A 464 -13.48 -27.74 9.97
C SER A 464 -13.74 -26.96 11.26
N SER A 465 -12.93 -25.93 11.53
CA SER A 465 -13.07 -25.00 12.65
C SER A 465 -12.56 -23.64 12.23
N GLU A 466 -13.35 -22.60 12.48
CA GLU A 466 -12.99 -21.21 12.22
C GLU A 466 -12.19 -20.58 13.36
N SER A 467 -12.00 -21.28 14.48
CA SER A 467 -11.29 -20.74 15.66
C SER A 467 -10.24 -21.72 16.17
N GLY A 468 -9.24 -21.15 16.86
CA GLY A 468 -8.13 -21.89 17.45
C GLY A 468 -6.93 -22.03 16.51
N TRP A 469 -5.91 -22.72 16.99
CA TRP A 469 -4.60 -22.78 16.33
C TRP A 469 -4.47 -23.87 15.28
N ASN A 470 -5.47 -24.74 15.16
CA ASN A 470 -5.48 -25.83 14.21
C ASN A 470 -6.84 -25.94 13.54
N THR A 471 -6.83 -26.25 12.25
CA THR A 471 -8.04 -26.56 11.49
C THR A 471 -7.77 -27.67 10.48
N LYS A 472 -8.81 -28.14 9.82
CA LYS A 472 -8.71 -29.07 8.69
C LYS A 472 -9.42 -28.49 7.48
N PHE A 473 -8.84 -28.73 6.34
CA PHE A 473 -9.43 -28.37 5.06
C PHE A 473 -9.50 -29.63 4.17
N THR A 474 -10.65 -29.88 3.55
CA THR A 474 -10.81 -30.98 2.60
C THR A 474 -10.78 -30.43 1.18
N VAL A 475 -9.84 -30.90 0.40
CA VAL A 475 -9.72 -30.56 -1.02
C VAL A 475 -10.99 -31.05 -1.75
N PRO A 476 -11.66 -30.23 -2.58
CA PRO A 476 -12.81 -30.69 -3.35
C PRO A 476 -12.49 -31.93 -4.18
N ALA A 477 -13.40 -32.89 -4.24
CA ALA A 477 -13.16 -34.15 -4.93
C ALA A 477 -13.07 -34.01 -6.46
N ASP A 478 -13.57 -32.91 -7.00
CA ASP A 478 -13.53 -32.54 -8.42
C ASP A 478 -12.44 -31.54 -8.77
N ALA A 479 -11.60 -31.17 -7.81
CA ALA A 479 -10.46 -30.30 -8.06
C ALA A 479 -9.46 -30.99 -8.99
N LYS A 480 -8.86 -30.21 -9.88
CA LYS A 480 -7.95 -30.72 -10.91
C LYS A 480 -6.49 -30.59 -10.44
N ILE A 481 -5.64 -31.49 -10.94
CA ILE A 481 -4.21 -31.39 -10.73
C ILE A 481 -3.73 -30.00 -11.17
N GLY A 482 -2.99 -29.32 -10.29
CA GLY A 482 -2.49 -27.96 -10.48
C GLY A 482 -3.43 -26.88 -9.94
N ASP A 483 -4.68 -27.20 -9.59
CA ASP A 483 -5.53 -26.23 -8.87
C ASP A 483 -4.86 -25.84 -7.54
N LYS A 484 -5.03 -24.59 -7.17
CA LYS A 484 -4.52 -24.06 -5.91
C LYS A 484 -5.67 -23.55 -5.07
N LEU A 485 -5.67 -23.95 -3.82
CA LEU A 485 -6.66 -23.61 -2.81
C LEU A 485 -5.95 -22.83 -1.70
N VAL A 486 -6.60 -21.79 -1.23
CA VAL A 486 -6.02 -20.87 -0.24
C VAL A 486 -6.83 -20.95 1.05
N VAL A 487 -6.14 -21.03 2.17
CA VAL A 487 -6.72 -20.94 3.52
C VAL A 487 -5.96 -19.92 4.32
N ASN A 488 -6.65 -18.98 4.96
CA ASN A 488 -6.05 -17.94 5.77
C ASN A 488 -6.23 -18.25 7.27
N LEU A 489 -5.16 -18.04 8.02
CA LEU A 489 -5.17 -17.85 9.47
C LEU A 489 -4.98 -16.36 9.74
N GLU A 490 -5.95 -15.75 10.38
CA GLU A 490 -5.91 -14.39 10.90
C GLU A 490 -5.64 -14.43 12.40
N VAL A 491 -4.65 -13.68 12.85
CA VAL A 491 -4.30 -13.56 14.26
C VAL A 491 -4.33 -12.09 14.66
N ARG A 492 -5.16 -11.78 15.65
CA ARG A 492 -5.36 -10.42 16.14
C ARG A 492 -5.09 -10.37 17.66
N ASP A 493 -4.34 -9.38 18.10
CA ASP A 493 -4.20 -9.06 19.51
C ASP A 493 -5.44 -8.36 20.07
N GLN A 494 -5.50 -8.20 21.40
CA GLN A 494 -6.60 -7.55 22.11
C GLN A 494 -6.14 -6.28 22.83
N ALA A 495 -5.15 -5.59 22.27
CA ALA A 495 -4.71 -4.30 22.74
C ALA A 495 -5.78 -3.22 22.51
N GLU A 496 -5.62 -2.06 23.12
CA GLU A 496 -6.48 -0.90 22.89
C GLU A 496 -6.44 -0.43 21.43
N ARG A 497 -5.27 -0.47 20.81
CA ARG A 497 -5.05 -0.24 19.37
C ARG A 497 -4.56 -1.55 18.74
N PRO A 498 -5.48 -2.43 18.37
CA PRO A 498 -5.13 -3.79 18.02
C PRO A 498 -4.42 -3.87 16.66
N MET A 499 -3.55 -4.86 16.55
CA MET A 499 -2.86 -5.18 15.31
C MET A 499 -3.17 -6.61 14.87
N THR A 500 -3.16 -6.84 13.58
CA THR A 500 -3.52 -8.14 12.99
C THR A 500 -2.41 -8.61 12.05
N ARG A 501 -2.13 -9.91 12.07
CA ARG A 501 -1.23 -10.58 11.12
C ARG A 501 -1.88 -11.84 10.58
N PHE A 502 -1.43 -12.24 9.40
CA PHE A 502 -2.00 -13.35 8.67
C PHE A 502 -0.93 -14.38 8.29
N ALA A 503 -1.32 -15.65 8.30
CA ALA A 503 -0.60 -16.70 7.61
C ALA A 503 -1.51 -17.30 6.53
N GLN A 504 -1.02 -17.35 5.29
CA GLN A 504 -1.78 -17.82 4.15
C GLN A 504 -1.22 -19.14 3.64
N PHE A 505 -2.01 -20.19 3.74
CA PHE A 505 -1.69 -21.51 3.28
C PHE A 505 -2.16 -21.71 1.84
N VAL A 506 -1.28 -22.24 0.99
CA VAL A 506 -1.59 -22.60 -0.40
C VAL A 506 -1.48 -24.11 -0.55
N ILE A 507 -2.57 -24.73 -0.94
CA ILE A 507 -2.66 -26.17 -1.17
C ILE A 507 -2.74 -26.42 -2.67
N THR A 508 -1.68 -26.98 -3.24
CA THR A 508 -1.65 -27.36 -4.67
C THR A 508 -2.18 -28.78 -4.83
N VAL A 509 -3.16 -28.97 -5.69
CA VAL A 509 -3.74 -30.28 -5.99
C VAL A 509 -2.78 -31.11 -6.82
N SER A 510 -2.49 -32.35 -6.39
CA SER A 510 -1.54 -33.28 -7.00
C SER A 510 -2.19 -34.48 -7.66
#